data_e3236f6bbb39c64f4e472a8599b7bb5a
#
_entry.id   e3236f6bbb39c64f4e472a8599b7bb5a
#
_cell.length_a   1.000
_cell.length_b   1.000
_cell.length_c   1.000
_cell.angle_alpha   90.00
_cell.angle_beta   90.00
_cell.angle_gamma   90.00
#
_symmetry.space_group_name_H-M   'P 1'
#
loop_
_entity.id
_entity.type
_entity.pdbx_description
1 polymer ?
#
loop_
_entity_poly.entity_id
_entity_poly.type
_entity_poly.pdbx_seq_one_letter_code
_entity_poly.pdbx_strand_id
1 'polypeptide(L)'
;MDETLTLEFDGGSRGNPGPAGIGIVIRAADGTALVTLGRFIGRATNNVAEYKALITALAEAKKLGAKKIIIRGDSELIIKQMLGQYRVKNPDLRELYDEAQHLYHQFNEAKIEHNLRHKNETADKLANLAMDRRVDVTDIADESPLDEPAPIAPRPGQTFACARCGCQIELKKPSSIRPHQLKPFVCQCGAKMR
;
A
#
# COMPACT_ATOMS: atom_id res chain seq x y z
N MET A 1 4.69 21.65 -19.54
CA MET A 1 3.25 21.63 -19.24
C MET A 1 3.04 22.33 -17.91
N ASP A 2 2.12 23.31 -17.85
CA ASP A 2 1.80 24.04 -16.60
C ASP A 2 0.71 23.32 -15.79
N GLU A 3 0.65 22.01 -15.93
CA GLU A 3 -0.40 21.19 -15.32
C GLU A 3 -0.08 20.91 -13.84
N THR A 4 -1.11 21.08 -13.00
CA THR A 4 -1.00 20.79 -11.56
C THR A 4 -1.17 19.31 -11.33
N LEU A 5 -0.18 18.66 -10.70
CA LEU A 5 -0.28 17.27 -10.29
C LEU A 5 -0.78 17.15 -8.85
N THR A 6 -1.62 16.15 -8.59
CA THR A 6 -2.03 15.78 -7.24
C THR A 6 -1.21 14.57 -6.78
N LEU A 7 -0.55 14.71 -5.63
CA LEU A 7 0.27 13.68 -5.00
C LEU A 7 -0.46 13.13 -3.77
N GLU A 8 -0.84 11.88 -3.81
CA GLU A 8 -1.39 11.14 -2.68
C GLU A 8 -0.29 10.22 -2.13
N PHE A 9 -0.11 10.19 -0.82
CA PHE A 9 0.92 9.38 -0.19
C PHE A 9 0.41 8.78 1.11
N ASP A 10 0.92 7.59 1.43
CA ASP A 10 0.69 6.88 2.69
C ASP A 10 1.92 6.06 3.06
N GLY A 11 2.16 5.90 4.34
CA GLY A 11 3.25 5.08 4.86
C GLY A 11 2.84 4.36 6.13
N GLY A 12 3.17 3.07 6.21
CA GLY A 12 2.79 2.27 7.35
C GLY A 12 3.87 1.28 7.80
N SER A 13 3.70 0.76 9.02
CA SER A 13 4.54 -0.32 9.53
C SER A 13 3.73 -1.34 10.32
N ARG A 14 4.06 -2.63 10.15
CA ARG A 14 3.50 -3.74 10.93
C ARG A 14 4.26 -3.87 12.27
N GLY A 15 3.94 -3.00 13.22
CA GLY A 15 4.69 -2.75 14.45
C GLY A 15 5.51 -1.45 14.34
N ASN A 16 6.00 -0.91 15.47
CA ASN A 16 6.64 0.41 15.50
C ASN A 16 7.93 0.41 16.34
N PRO A 17 9.10 0.04 15.75
CA PRO A 17 9.37 -0.26 14.35
C PRO A 17 9.02 -1.70 13.93
N GLY A 18 8.69 -1.89 12.64
CA GLY A 18 8.36 -3.19 12.04
C GLY A 18 8.54 -3.20 10.53
N PRO A 19 8.17 -4.31 9.84
CA PRO A 19 8.10 -4.32 8.39
C PRO A 19 7.26 -3.14 7.92
N ALA A 20 7.80 -2.33 7.02
CA ALA A 20 7.23 -1.06 6.61
C ALA A 20 7.13 -0.95 5.09
N GLY A 21 6.12 -0.24 4.64
CA GLY A 21 5.86 0.04 3.23
C GLY A 21 5.34 1.45 3.02
N ILE A 22 5.47 1.90 1.81
CA ILE A 22 4.97 3.19 1.34
C ILE A 22 4.06 2.96 0.14
N GLY A 23 3.08 3.84 -0.02
CA GLY A 23 2.21 3.91 -1.18
C GLY A 23 2.12 5.34 -1.69
N ILE A 24 2.22 5.52 -3.00
CA ILE A 24 2.05 6.81 -3.64
C ILE A 24 1.16 6.69 -4.87
N VAL A 25 0.37 7.74 -5.12
CA VAL A 25 -0.37 7.92 -6.36
C VAL A 25 -0.15 9.35 -6.84
N ILE A 26 0.24 9.52 -8.08
CA ILE A 26 0.32 10.84 -8.72
C ILE A 26 -0.72 10.91 -9.80
N ARG A 27 -1.56 11.94 -9.74
CA ARG A 27 -2.64 12.16 -10.70
C ARG A 27 -2.47 13.46 -11.47
N ALA A 28 -2.84 13.43 -12.72
CA ALA A 28 -3.06 14.61 -13.53
C ALA A 28 -4.31 15.39 -13.07
N ALA A 29 -4.51 16.58 -13.59
CA ALA A 29 -5.65 17.44 -13.24
C ALA A 29 -7.02 16.82 -13.59
N ASP A 30 -7.08 15.97 -14.62
CA ASP A 30 -8.27 15.20 -15.02
C ASP A 30 -8.57 13.99 -14.14
N GLY A 31 -7.69 13.71 -13.14
CA GLY A 31 -7.80 12.56 -12.24
C GLY A 31 -7.09 11.29 -12.73
N THR A 32 -6.55 11.29 -13.96
CA THR A 32 -5.79 10.16 -14.50
C THR A 32 -4.56 9.87 -13.63
N ALA A 33 -4.38 8.62 -13.20
CA ALA A 33 -3.20 8.20 -12.46
C ALA A 33 -2.02 8.07 -13.42
N LEU A 34 -0.98 8.88 -13.17
CA LEU A 34 0.28 8.87 -13.92
C LEU A 34 1.32 7.95 -13.27
N VAL A 35 1.28 7.83 -11.96
CA VAL A 35 2.14 6.93 -11.17
C VAL A 35 1.30 6.28 -10.09
N THR A 36 1.43 4.98 -9.95
CA THR A 36 0.98 4.18 -8.81
C THR A 36 2.15 3.33 -8.35
N LEU A 37 2.55 3.45 -7.10
CA LEU A 37 3.71 2.75 -6.58
C LEU A 37 3.50 2.39 -5.11
N GLY A 38 3.60 1.10 -4.80
CA GLY A 38 3.84 0.58 -3.47
C GLY A 38 5.29 0.11 -3.36
N ARG A 39 5.98 0.43 -2.27
CA ARG A 39 7.36 0.00 -2.06
C ARG A 39 7.56 -0.55 -0.66
N PHE A 40 8.18 -1.73 -0.57
CA PHE A 40 8.66 -2.25 0.70
C PHE A 40 9.97 -1.57 1.09
N ILE A 41 10.01 -0.96 2.28
CA ILE A 41 11.15 -0.18 2.75
C ILE A 41 11.94 -0.86 3.88
N GLY A 42 11.72 -2.17 4.08
CA GLY A 42 12.39 -2.91 5.15
C GLY A 42 11.75 -2.66 6.51
N ARG A 43 12.55 -2.49 7.55
CA ARG A 43 12.09 -2.24 8.92
C ARG A 43 12.17 -0.74 9.24
N ALA A 44 11.05 -0.14 9.58
CA ALA A 44 10.97 1.27 9.95
C ALA A 44 9.84 1.54 10.95
N THR A 45 9.82 2.75 11.51
CA THR A 45 8.66 3.26 12.25
C THR A 45 7.60 3.80 11.31
N ASN A 46 6.36 3.93 11.78
CA ASN A 46 5.29 4.50 10.98
C ASN A 46 5.64 5.90 10.45
N ASN A 47 6.13 6.79 11.31
CA ASN A 47 6.48 8.15 10.90
C ASN A 47 7.61 8.20 9.86
N VAL A 48 8.58 7.28 9.94
CA VAL A 48 9.63 7.14 8.91
C VAL A 48 9.03 6.70 7.59
N ALA A 49 8.10 5.76 7.59
CA ALA A 49 7.40 5.31 6.38
C ALA A 49 6.60 6.45 5.73
N GLU A 50 5.86 7.21 6.52
CA GLU A 50 5.10 8.39 6.08
C GLU A 50 6.01 9.45 5.40
N TYR A 51 7.14 9.81 6.02
CA TYR A 51 8.09 10.73 5.40
C TYR A 51 8.69 10.18 4.11
N LYS A 52 9.06 8.90 4.09
CA LYS A 52 9.59 8.24 2.88
C LYS A 52 8.56 8.21 1.75
N ALA A 53 7.28 8.03 2.07
CA ALA A 53 6.20 8.11 1.10
C ALA A 53 6.11 9.51 0.48
N LEU A 54 6.10 10.56 1.33
CA LEU A 54 6.09 11.95 0.87
C LEU A 54 7.30 12.28 0.00
N ILE A 55 8.52 11.94 0.46
CA ILE A 55 9.76 12.16 -0.29
C ILE A 55 9.70 11.47 -1.66
N THR A 56 9.24 10.22 -1.69
CA THR A 56 9.10 9.45 -2.94
C THR A 56 8.10 10.12 -3.87
N ALA A 57 6.95 10.56 -3.38
CA ALA A 57 5.93 11.25 -4.18
C ALA A 57 6.48 12.56 -4.79
N LEU A 58 7.19 13.36 -4.00
CA LEU A 58 7.84 14.59 -4.46
C LEU A 58 8.90 14.32 -5.54
N ALA A 59 9.75 13.30 -5.32
CA ALA A 59 10.78 12.93 -6.27
C ALA A 59 10.20 12.44 -7.61
N GLU A 60 9.14 11.60 -7.58
CA GLU A 60 8.48 11.13 -8.79
C GLU A 60 7.76 12.27 -9.53
N ALA A 61 7.07 13.18 -8.82
CA ALA A 61 6.46 14.35 -9.43
C ALA A 61 7.49 15.25 -10.14
N LYS A 62 8.68 15.38 -9.55
CA LYS A 62 9.79 16.12 -10.17
C LYS A 62 10.29 15.43 -11.45
N LYS A 63 10.43 14.09 -11.45
CA LYS A 63 10.80 13.32 -12.66
C LYS A 63 9.79 13.50 -13.79
N LEU A 64 8.50 13.65 -13.46
CA LEU A 64 7.44 13.98 -14.42
C LEU A 64 7.50 15.43 -14.94
N GLY A 65 8.41 16.26 -14.41
CA GLY A 65 8.55 17.66 -14.80
C GLY A 65 7.46 18.58 -14.23
N ALA A 66 6.79 18.18 -13.16
CA ALA A 66 5.77 18.98 -12.50
C ALA A 66 6.34 20.30 -11.99
N LYS A 67 5.62 21.40 -12.24
CA LYS A 67 5.93 22.73 -11.69
C LYS A 67 4.98 23.11 -10.57
N LYS A 68 3.74 22.61 -10.61
CA LYS A 68 2.69 22.86 -9.63
C LYS A 68 2.21 21.55 -9.05
N ILE A 69 2.07 21.51 -7.73
CA ILE A 69 1.64 20.29 -7.02
C ILE A 69 0.63 20.58 -5.92
N ILE A 70 -0.26 19.60 -5.69
CA ILE A 70 -1.12 19.52 -4.52
C ILE A 70 -0.77 18.21 -3.82
N ILE A 71 -0.27 18.30 -2.60
CA ILE A 71 0.11 17.16 -1.77
C ILE A 71 -1.07 16.82 -0.86
N ARG A 72 -1.49 15.56 -0.85
CA ARG A 72 -2.57 15.03 -0.01
C ARG A 72 -2.10 13.82 0.78
N GLY A 73 -2.24 13.89 2.09
CA GLY A 73 -1.96 12.79 3.02
C GLY A 73 -2.91 12.84 4.22
N ASP A 74 -3.07 11.72 4.91
CA ASP A 74 -3.92 11.61 6.09
C ASP A 74 -3.12 11.66 7.41
N SER A 75 -1.80 11.72 7.33
CA SER A 75 -0.92 11.90 8.48
C SER A 75 -0.92 13.36 8.97
N GLU A 76 -1.76 13.67 9.94
CA GLU A 76 -1.84 15.01 10.54
C GLU A 76 -0.47 15.50 11.04
N LEU A 77 0.33 14.58 11.62
CA LEU A 77 1.66 14.89 12.12
C LEU A 77 2.57 15.42 11.00
N ILE A 78 2.69 14.65 9.92
CA ILE A 78 3.57 15.00 8.78
C ILE A 78 3.10 16.30 8.13
N ILE A 79 1.80 16.42 7.88
CA ILE A 79 1.22 17.63 7.28
C ILE A 79 1.54 18.87 8.15
N LYS A 80 1.29 18.81 9.46
CA LYS A 80 1.57 19.94 10.35
C LYS A 80 3.06 20.26 10.50
N GLN A 81 3.92 19.24 10.43
CA GLN A 81 5.36 19.46 10.41
C GLN A 81 5.79 20.16 9.11
N MET A 82 5.32 19.70 7.96
CA MET A 82 5.63 20.31 6.66
C MET A 82 5.13 21.76 6.56
N LEU A 83 4.00 22.07 7.17
CA LEU A 83 3.45 23.45 7.27
C LEU A 83 4.15 24.31 8.35
N GLY A 84 5.13 23.77 9.09
CA GLY A 84 5.82 24.48 10.17
C GLY A 84 5.01 24.69 11.44
N GLN A 85 3.81 24.10 11.55
CA GLN A 85 2.93 24.19 12.72
C GLN A 85 3.43 23.31 13.88
N TYR A 86 4.07 22.19 13.56
CA TYR A 86 4.68 21.29 14.53
C TYR A 86 6.18 21.18 14.33
N ARG A 87 6.92 21.20 15.45
CA ARG A 87 8.37 21.04 15.42
C ARG A 87 8.78 19.57 15.33
N VAL A 88 9.71 19.24 14.46
CA VAL A 88 10.33 17.90 14.41
C VAL A 88 11.38 17.82 15.51
N LYS A 89 11.13 16.98 16.53
CA LYS A 89 12.02 16.81 17.69
C LYS A 89 12.94 15.59 17.56
N ASN A 90 12.49 14.56 16.84
CA ASN A 90 13.23 13.32 16.65
C ASN A 90 14.36 13.55 15.62
N PRO A 91 15.62 13.24 15.91
CA PRO A 91 16.74 13.44 14.99
C PRO A 91 16.58 12.67 13.67
N ASP A 92 16.17 11.39 13.75
CA ASP A 92 16.02 10.54 12.56
C ASP A 92 14.92 11.06 11.61
N LEU A 93 13.86 11.64 12.16
CA LEU A 93 12.81 12.28 11.39
C LEU A 93 13.23 13.66 10.87
N ARG A 94 14.19 14.30 11.51
CA ARG A 94 14.68 15.62 11.11
C ARG A 94 15.35 15.57 9.74
N GLU A 95 16.18 14.56 9.50
CA GLU A 95 16.84 14.38 8.20
C GLU A 95 15.80 14.17 7.08
N LEU A 96 14.80 13.34 7.32
CA LEU A 96 13.72 13.09 6.35
C LEU A 96 12.86 14.35 6.12
N TYR A 97 12.58 15.10 7.18
CA TYR A 97 11.89 16.37 7.07
C TYR A 97 12.66 17.38 6.21
N ASP A 98 13.97 17.52 6.48
CA ASP A 98 14.82 18.47 5.75
C ASP A 98 14.91 18.06 4.26
N GLU A 99 14.99 16.76 3.94
CA GLU A 99 14.92 16.24 2.57
C GLU A 99 13.56 16.55 1.92
N ALA A 100 12.45 16.28 2.62
CA ALA A 100 11.11 16.58 2.11
C ALA A 100 10.92 18.07 1.84
N GLN A 101 11.38 18.94 2.75
CA GLN A 101 11.34 20.40 2.58
C GLN A 101 12.21 20.86 1.39
N HIS A 102 13.40 20.28 1.23
CA HIS A 102 14.26 20.59 0.10
C HIS A 102 13.58 20.26 -1.23
N LEU A 103 12.94 19.11 -1.36
CA LEU A 103 12.18 18.73 -2.57
C LEU A 103 10.94 19.61 -2.76
N TYR A 104 10.22 19.90 -1.68
CA TYR A 104 9.00 20.72 -1.71
C TYR A 104 9.27 22.11 -2.29
N HIS A 105 10.36 22.76 -1.88
CA HIS A 105 10.73 24.09 -2.36
C HIS A 105 11.27 24.13 -3.79
N GLN A 106 11.40 23.00 -4.46
CA GLN A 106 11.80 22.96 -5.88
C GLN A 106 10.61 23.12 -6.85
N PHE A 107 9.39 23.13 -6.35
CA PHE A 107 8.19 23.39 -7.14
C PHE A 107 7.85 24.87 -7.14
N ASN A 108 7.35 25.39 -8.26
CA ASN A 108 6.97 26.78 -8.38
C ASN A 108 5.76 27.12 -7.53
N GLU A 109 4.79 26.20 -7.48
CA GLU A 109 3.61 26.27 -6.63
C GLU A 109 3.38 24.91 -5.98
N ALA A 110 3.32 24.88 -4.66
CA ALA A 110 3.05 23.66 -3.90
C ALA A 110 2.06 23.95 -2.78
N LYS A 111 1.00 23.16 -2.72
CA LYS A 111 -0.03 23.22 -1.68
C LYS A 111 -0.07 21.91 -0.94
N ILE A 112 -0.21 21.97 0.38
CA ILE A 112 -0.40 20.79 1.23
C ILE A 112 -1.80 20.80 1.79
N GLU A 113 -2.53 19.71 1.62
CA GLU A 113 -3.89 19.51 2.10
C GLU A 113 -3.93 18.27 2.98
N HIS A 114 -4.50 18.40 4.18
CA HIS A 114 -4.84 17.25 4.99
C HIS A 114 -6.06 16.55 4.37
N ASN A 115 -5.91 15.28 4.02
CA ASN A 115 -6.97 14.49 3.44
C ASN A 115 -7.61 13.56 4.49
N LEU A 116 -8.92 13.35 4.40
CA LEU A 116 -9.56 12.34 5.22
C LEU A 116 -9.17 10.94 4.71
N ARG A 117 -8.97 9.99 5.62
CA ARG A 117 -8.47 8.64 5.34
C ARG A 117 -9.19 7.93 4.18
N HIS A 118 -10.53 8.09 4.07
CA HIS A 118 -11.31 7.51 2.98
C HIS A 118 -11.00 8.09 1.59
N LYS A 119 -10.26 9.19 1.51
CA LYS A 119 -9.81 9.78 0.23
C LYS A 119 -8.36 9.43 -0.11
N ASN A 120 -7.68 8.64 0.73
CA ASN A 120 -6.30 8.18 0.54
C ASN A 120 -6.20 6.65 0.37
N GLU A 121 -7.34 5.99 0.09
CA GLU A 121 -7.45 4.52 0.07
C GLU A 121 -6.49 3.84 -0.92
N THR A 122 -6.21 4.48 -2.05
CA THR A 122 -5.32 3.90 -3.07
C THR A 122 -3.89 3.83 -2.57
N ALA A 123 -3.38 4.90 -1.97
CA ALA A 123 -2.03 4.93 -1.41
C ALA A 123 -1.92 3.98 -0.20
N ASP A 124 -2.93 3.95 0.69
CA ASP A 124 -3.00 3.01 1.82
C ASP A 124 -2.94 1.54 1.34
N LYS A 125 -3.75 1.17 0.33
CA LYS A 125 -3.73 -0.18 -0.25
C LYS A 125 -2.35 -0.55 -0.81
N LEU A 126 -1.70 0.35 -1.54
CA LEU A 126 -0.36 0.12 -2.09
C LEU A 126 0.68 -0.07 -0.98
N ALA A 127 0.66 0.76 0.07
CA ALA A 127 1.56 0.62 1.21
C ALA A 127 1.34 -0.73 1.92
N ASN A 128 0.09 -1.12 2.16
CA ASN A 128 -0.27 -2.39 2.79
C ASN A 128 0.17 -3.58 1.93
N LEU A 129 -0.10 -3.54 0.63
CA LEU A 129 0.26 -4.61 -0.30
C LEU A 129 1.80 -4.80 -0.37
N ALA A 130 2.54 -3.70 -0.43
CA ALA A 130 4.00 -3.74 -0.43
C ALA A 130 4.56 -4.33 0.88
N MET A 131 3.97 -4.01 2.04
CA MET A 131 4.33 -4.61 3.33
C MET A 131 4.05 -6.10 3.40
N ASP A 132 2.89 -6.52 2.91
CA ASP A 132 2.44 -7.91 3.01
C ASP A 132 3.23 -8.82 2.05
N ARG A 133 3.53 -8.33 0.85
CA ARG A 133 4.33 -9.04 -0.16
C ARG A 133 5.85 -8.89 0.02
N ARG A 134 6.29 -7.86 0.73
CA ARG A 134 7.71 -7.48 0.90
C ARG A 134 8.42 -7.21 -0.43
N VAL A 135 7.71 -6.69 -1.41
CA VAL A 135 8.21 -6.32 -2.75
C VAL A 135 7.59 -4.99 -3.19
N ASP A 136 8.18 -4.39 -4.20
CA ASP A 136 7.60 -3.20 -4.84
C ASP A 136 6.41 -3.61 -5.71
N VAL A 137 5.36 -2.78 -5.72
CA VAL A 137 4.10 -2.97 -6.45
C VAL A 137 3.83 -1.73 -7.29
N THR A 138 3.58 -1.88 -8.58
CA THR A 138 3.36 -0.76 -9.51
C THR A 138 1.90 -0.64 -9.98
N ASP A 139 1.06 -1.62 -9.69
CA ASP A 139 -0.35 -1.62 -10.06
C ASP A 139 -1.21 -2.29 -8.98
N ILE A 140 -2.36 -1.67 -8.67
CA ILE A 140 -3.35 -2.26 -7.75
C ILE A 140 -4.12 -3.40 -8.44
N ALA A 141 -4.19 -3.39 -9.78
CA ALA A 141 -4.77 -4.49 -10.55
C ALA A 141 -3.99 -5.81 -10.40
N ASP A 142 -2.76 -5.73 -9.84
CA ASP A 142 -2.00 -6.89 -9.40
C ASP A 142 -2.50 -7.43 -8.03
N GLU A 143 -3.77 -7.24 -7.72
CA GLU A 143 -4.51 -8.06 -6.74
C GLU A 143 -4.70 -9.51 -7.23
N SER A 144 -3.83 -9.98 -8.11
CA SER A 144 -3.61 -11.42 -8.23
C SER A 144 -3.21 -11.90 -6.84
N PRO A 145 -3.96 -12.79 -6.20
CA PRO A 145 -3.51 -13.41 -4.96
C PRO A 145 -2.09 -13.88 -5.22
N LEU A 146 -1.14 -13.52 -4.34
CA LEU A 146 0.19 -14.14 -4.30
C LEU A 146 0.01 -15.57 -4.76
N ASP A 147 0.80 -16.05 -5.73
CA ASP A 147 0.75 -17.41 -6.27
C ASP A 147 0.45 -18.47 -5.20
N GLU A 148 -0.76 -18.46 -4.67
CA GLU A 148 -1.37 -19.73 -4.31
C GLU A 148 -1.54 -20.40 -5.67
N PRO A 149 -0.84 -21.52 -5.91
CA PRO A 149 -1.00 -22.26 -7.16
C PRO A 149 -2.49 -22.37 -7.37
N ALA A 150 -2.97 -21.93 -8.55
CA ALA A 150 -4.40 -21.83 -8.85
C ALA A 150 -5.08 -23.04 -8.25
N PRO A 151 -6.10 -22.86 -7.38
CA PRO A 151 -6.65 -23.97 -6.61
C PRO A 151 -6.93 -25.10 -7.58
N ILE A 152 -6.09 -26.13 -7.54
CA ILE A 152 -6.21 -27.29 -8.43
C ILE A 152 -7.61 -27.81 -8.13
N ALA A 153 -8.48 -27.81 -9.14
CA ALA A 153 -9.84 -28.29 -8.95
C ALA A 153 -9.78 -29.67 -8.27
N PRO A 154 -10.41 -29.81 -7.09
CA PRO A 154 -10.30 -31.04 -6.32
C PRO A 154 -10.66 -32.24 -7.21
N ARG A 155 -9.81 -33.25 -7.25
CA ARG A 155 -10.01 -34.44 -8.08
C ARG A 155 -10.87 -35.47 -7.34
N PRO A 156 -11.69 -36.25 -8.05
CA PRO A 156 -12.37 -37.39 -7.44
C PRO A 156 -11.35 -38.30 -6.74
N GLY A 157 -11.66 -38.74 -5.51
CA GLY A 157 -10.77 -39.52 -4.67
C GLY A 157 -9.81 -38.68 -3.80
N GLN A 158 -9.76 -37.37 -3.96
CA GLN A 158 -8.95 -36.52 -3.09
C GLN A 158 -9.58 -36.38 -1.71
N THR A 159 -8.78 -36.57 -0.67
CA THR A 159 -9.19 -36.49 0.73
C THR A 159 -8.69 -35.18 1.32
N PHE A 160 -9.54 -34.47 2.05
CA PHE A 160 -9.20 -33.27 2.80
C PHE A 160 -9.36 -33.58 4.30
N ALA A 161 -8.37 -33.18 5.09
CA ALA A 161 -8.37 -33.40 6.54
C ALA A 161 -8.40 -32.08 7.30
N CYS A 162 -9.07 -32.07 8.44
CA CYS A 162 -9.04 -30.96 9.37
C CYS A 162 -7.91 -31.13 10.38
N ALA A 163 -6.93 -30.24 10.36
CA ALA A 163 -5.81 -30.28 11.30
C ALA A 163 -6.22 -30.07 12.77
N ARG A 164 -7.43 -29.51 13.02
CA ARG A 164 -7.90 -29.20 14.38
C ARG A 164 -8.64 -30.38 15.04
N CYS A 165 -9.51 -31.07 14.32
CA CYS A 165 -10.36 -32.13 14.88
C CYS A 165 -10.18 -33.48 14.20
N GLY A 166 -9.31 -33.62 13.20
CA GLY A 166 -9.01 -34.86 12.51
C GLY A 166 -10.10 -35.38 11.56
N CYS A 167 -11.25 -34.68 11.40
CA CYS A 167 -12.27 -35.13 10.47
C CYS A 167 -11.78 -35.07 9.04
N GLN A 168 -12.24 -36.01 8.20
CA GLN A 168 -11.85 -36.13 6.80
C GLN A 168 -13.07 -36.14 5.90
N ILE A 169 -12.92 -35.56 4.70
CA ILE A 169 -13.90 -35.64 3.62
C ILE A 169 -13.22 -36.14 2.36
N GLU A 170 -13.85 -37.03 1.63
CA GLU A 170 -13.41 -37.52 0.34
C GLU A 170 -14.33 -36.99 -0.77
N LEU A 171 -13.72 -36.45 -1.84
CA LEU A 171 -14.45 -35.95 -2.98
C LEU A 171 -14.81 -37.11 -3.95
N LYS A 172 -16.09 -37.49 -4.01
CA LYS A 172 -16.53 -38.62 -4.85
C LYS A 172 -16.84 -38.24 -6.29
N LYS A 173 -17.14 -36.97 -6.57
CA LYS A 173 -17.50 -36.47 -7.91
C LYS A 173 -16.70 -35.19 -8.23
N PRO A 174 -16.37 -34.96 -9.54
CA PRO A 174 -15.72 -33.72 -9.92
C PRO A 174 -16.63 -32.51 -9.62
N SER A 175 -16.01 -31.40 -9.21
CA SER A 175 -16.73 -30.15 -9.01
C SER A 175 -17.15 -29.58 -10.36
N SER A 176 -18.43 -29.18 -10.49
CA SER A 176 -18.93 -28.42 -11.64
C SER A 176 -18.64 -26.91 -11.53
N ILE A 177 -18.06 -26.48 -10.41
CA ILE A 177 -17.75 -25.07 -10.13
C ILE A 177 -16.39 -24.74 -10.73
N ARG A 178 -16.28 -23.58 -11.39
CA ARG A 178 -15.00 -23.13 -11.94
C ARG A 178 -13.96 -22.91 -10.83
N PRO A 179 -12.66 -23.22 -11.06
CA PRO A 179 -11.63 -23.17 -10.01
C PRO A 179 -11.58 -21.88 -9.19
N HIS A 180 -11.77 -20.72 -9.85
CA HIS A 180 -11.77 -19.41 -9.19
C HIS A 180 -13.02 -19.13 -8.32
N GLN A 181 -14.04 -19.96 -8.38
CA GLN A 181 -15.27 -19.86 -7.58
C GLN A 181 -15.29 -20.85 -6.41
N LEU A 182 -14.27 -21.72 -6.30
CA LEU A 182 -14.19 -22.70 -5.24
C LEU A 182 -13.82 -22.00 -3.91
N LYS A 183 -14.71 -22.09 -2.94
CA LYS A 183 -14.42 -21.72 -1.57
C LYS A 183 -13.64 -22.86 -0.88
N PRO A 184 -12.68 -22.55 0.02
CA PRO A 184 -11.99 -23.58 0.77
C PRO A 184 -12.99 -24.39 1.60
N PHE A 185 -12.74 -25.71 1.69
CA PHE A 185 -13.54 -26.57 2.56
C PHE A 185 -13.32 -26.15 4.01
N VAL A 186 -14.42 -25.95 4.74
CA VAL A 186 -14.42 -25.58 6.15
C VAL A 186 -15.07 -26.70 6.95
N CYS A 187 -14.36 -27.17 7.97
CA CYS A 187 -14.87 -28.14 8.91
C CYS A 187 -15.97 -27.55 9.80
N GLN A 188 -16.86 -28.36 10.33
CA GLN A 188 -17.86 -27.93 11.33
C GLN A 188 -17.24 -27.25 12.55
N CYS A 189 -15.97 -27.52 12.88
CA CYS A 189 -15.24 -26.82 13.92
C CYS A 189 -14.72 -25.41 13.49
N GLY A 190 -15.03 -24.94 12.27
CA GLY A 190 -14.64 -23.64 11.73
C GLY A 190 -13.23 -23.56 11.13
N ALA A 191 -12.45 -24.64 11.15
CA ALA A 191 -11.09 -24.66 10.60
C ALA A 191 -11.11 -24.99 9.08
N LYS A 192 -10.21 -24.36 8.31
CA LYS A 192 -9.98 -24.72 6.91
C LYS A 192 -9.42 -26.14 6.82
N MET A 193 -9.93 -26.93 5.88
CA MET A 193 -9.45 -28.28 5.58
C MET A 193 -8.36 -28.21 4.50
N ARG A 194 -7.34 -29.04 4.62
CA ARG A 194 -6.20 -29.12 3.69
C ARG A 194 -6.06 -30.51 3.14
#